data_7e9e35e6b938b588198d21fae28ec59f
#
_entry.id   7e9e35e6b938b588198d21fae28ec59f
#
_cell.length_a   1.000
_cell.length_b   1.000
_cell.length_c   1.000
_cell.angle_alpha   90.00
_cell.angle_beta   90.00
_cell.angle_gamma   90.00
#
_symmetry.space_group_name_H-M   'P 1'
#
loop_
_entity.id
_entity.type
_entity.pdbx_description
1 polymer ?
#
loop_
_entity_poly.entity_id
_entity_poly.type
_entity_poly.pdbx_seq_one_letter_code
_entity_poly.pdbx_strand_id
1 'polypeptide(L)'
;MTKFFYTIDRQSGVGMPLVDLKLLKGVKGLTVSALVDSGASLNILPLDAGLELGLVWEDQNYVIDLGGVLKGTQAYGVVLEAQLGDSAPTHLAFAWVNRPSSQIRTLLGQVNFFQEYDVYFYGSEQVFEIKPKST
;
A
#
# COMPACT_ATOMS: atom_id res chain seq x y z
N MET A 1 18.37 -1.70 -5.20
CA MET A 1 17.61 -2.86 -4.73
C MET A 1 17.68 -2.93 -3.20
N THR A 2 16.54 -3.02 -2.53
CA THR A 2 16.47 -3.09 -1.07
C THR A 2 15.92 -4.43 -0.64
N LYS A 3 16.58 -5.04 0.33
CA LYS A 3 16.21 -6.34 0.88
C LYS A 3 15.44 -6.16 2.18
N PHE A 4 14.34 -6.90 2.31
CA PHE A 4 13.47 -6.86 3.49
C PHE A 4 13.28 -8.27 4.03
N PHE A 5 13.09 -8.38 5.35
CA PHE A 5 12.69 -9.62 5.98
C PHE A 5 11.18 -9.68 6.11
N TYR A 6 10.59 -10.87 5.97
CA TYR A 6 9.19 -11.06 6.31
C TYR A 6 8.98 -10.73 7.79
N THR A 7 7.81 -10.20 8.11
CA THR A 7 7.41 -9.90 9.48
C THR A 7 6.37 -10.92 9.91
N ILE A 8 6.50 -11.46 11.12
CA ILE A 8 5.51 -12.38 11.66
C ILE A 8 4.23 -11.60 11.96
N ASP A 9 3.14 -11.97 11.30
CA ASP A 9 1.82 -11.42 11.59
C ASP A 9 1.31 -11.99 12.90
N ARG A 10 0.97 -11.11 13.84
CA ARG A 10 0.58 -11.52 15.20
C ARG A 10 -0.72 -12.31 15.24
N GLN A 11 -1.62 -12.06 14.29
CA GLN A 11 -2.93 -12.74 14.27
C GLN A 11 -2.81 -14.17 13.75
N SER A 12 -2.03 -14.38 12.68
CA SER A 12 -1.92 -15.69 12.05
C SER A 12 -0.67 -16.47 12.45
N GLY A 13 0.33 -15.80 13.00
CA GLY A 13 1.63 -16.42 13.29
C GLY A 13 2.46 -16.72 12.03
N VAL A 14 2.04 -16.21 10.88
CA VAL A 14 2.68 -16.48 9.59
C VAL A 14 3.54 -15.29 9.19
N GLY A 15 4.70 -15.57 8.61
CA GLY A 15 5.55 -14.53 8.02
C GLY A 15 4.89 -13.91 6.79
N MET A 16 4.88 -12.58 6.74
CA MET A 16 4.28 -11.82 5.66
C MET A 16 5.24 -10.77 5.11
N PRO A 17 5.19 -10.48 3.80
CA PRO A 17 6.03 -9.45 3.20
C PRO A 17 5.49 -8.05 3.47
N LEU A 18 5.68 -7.59 4.71
CA LEU A 18 5.29 -6.24 5.14
C LEU A 18 6.48 -5.30 4.96
N VAL A 19 6.20 -4.09 4.54
CA VAL A 19 7.21 -3.05 4.36
C VAL A 19 6.69 -1.73 4.95
N ASP A 20 7.61 -0.97 5.57
CA ASP A 20 7.29 0.38 6.02
C ASP A 20 7.31 1.31 4.82
N LEU A 21 6.17 1.91 4.55
CA LEU A 21 5.98 2.83 3.43
C LEU A 21 5.69 4.22 3.98
N LYS A 22 6.51 5.19 3.61
CA LYS A 22 6.25 6.57 3.96
C LYS A 22 5.37 7.22 2.91
N LEU A 23 4.19 7.66 3.32
CA LEU A 23 3.25 8.38 2.49
C LEU A 23 3.37 9.87 2.76
N LEU A 24 3.32 10.66 1.71
CA LEU A 24 3.52 12.11 1.77
C LEU A 24 2.40 12.81 1.03
N LYS A 25 1.87 13.87 1.67
CA LYS A 25 0.92 14.78 1.03
C LYS A 25 1.20 16.20 1.51
N GLY A 26 1.76 17.02 0.62
CA GLY A 26 2.21 18.35 1.00
C GLY A 26 3.26 18.27 2.10
N VAL A 27 3.00 18.95 3.23
CA VAL A 27 3.92 18.94 4.38
C VAL A 27 3.65 17.79 5.34
N LYS A 28 2.59 17.00 5.12
CA LYS A 28 2.22 15.90 6.00
C LYS A 28 2.86 14.59 5.53
N GLY A 29 3.24 13.77 6.49
CA GLY A 29 3.80 12.44 6.23
C GLY A 29 3.26 11.43 7.22
N LEU A 30 3.15 10.18 6.78
CA LEU A 30 2.70 9.08 7.60
C LEU A 30 3.42 7.82 7.15
N THR A 31 4.00 7.09 8.10
CA THR A 31 4.57 5.78 7.79
C THR A 31 3.56 4.70 8.12
N VAL A 32 3.26 3.86 7.14
CA VAL A 32 2.32 2.75 7.29
C VAL A 32 3.03 1.43 7.06
N SER A 33 2.57 0.37 7.72
CA SER A 33 3.01 -0.98 7.42
C SER A 33 2.12 -1.52 6.29
N ALA A 34 2.71 -1.77 5.13
CA ALA A 34 1.98 -2.18 3.94
C ALA A 34 2.33 -3.61 3.55
N LEU A 35 1.32 -4.36 3.13
CA LEU A 35 1.51 -5.72 2.61
C LEU A 35 1.79 -5.67 1.12
N VAL A 36 2.92 -6.22 0.71
CA VAL A 36 3.25 -6.39 -0.71
C VAL A 36 2.50 -7.61 -1.22
N ASP A 37 1.41 -7.37 -1.95
CA ASP A 37 0.41 -8.38 -2.28
C ASP A 37 0.19 -8.48 -3.80
N SER A 38 0.87 -9.46 -4.42
CA SER A 38 0.73 -9.68 -5.86
C SER A 38 -0.67 -10.14 -6.27
N GLY A 39 -1.46 -10.61 -5.31
CA GLY A 39 -2.85 -11.01 -5.55
C GLY A 39 -3.85 -9.87 -5.49
N ALA A 40 -3.45 -8.68 -5.00
CA ALA A 40 -4.31 -7.51 -5.00
C ALA A 40 -4.24 -6.80 -6.36
N SER A 41 -5.39 -6.46 -6.92
CA SER A 41 -5.43 -5.74 -8.21
C SER A 41 -5.10 -4.26 -8.06
N LEU A 42 -5.34 -3.68 -6.89
CA LEU A 42 -5.14 -2.26 -6.61
C LEU A 42 -4.35 -2.07 -5.32
N ASN A 43 -3.69 -0.92 -5.18
CA ASN A 43 -3.22 -0.47 -3.88
C ASN A 43 -4.43 -0.04 -3.05
N ILE A 44 -4.47 -0.42 -1.79
CA ILE A 44 -5.58 -0.10 -0.88
C ILE A 44 -5.06 0.75 0.27
N LEU A 45 -5.77 1.84 0.57
CA LEU A 45 -5.46 2.72 1.69
C LEU A 45 -6.65 2.76 2.65
N PRO A 46 -6.46 2.41 3.94
CA PRO A 46 -7.54 2.52 4.93
C PRO A 46 -7.99 3.97 5.14
N LEU A 47 -9.22 4.15 5.62
CA LEU A 47 -9.83 5.46 5.83
C LEU A 47 -8.98 6.36 6.73
N ASP A 48 -8.60 5.86 7.90
CA ASP A 48 -7.87 6.64 8.91
C ASP A 48 -6.50 7.09 8.41
N ALA A 49 -5.82 6.29 7.60
CA ALA A 49 -4.54 6.68 7.02
C ALA A 49 -4.68 7.91 6.12
N GLY A 50 -5.71 7.93 5.27
CA GLY A 50 -5.98 9.08 4.42
C GLY A 50 -6.35 10.32 5.22
N LEU A 51 -7.16 10.16 6.26
CA LEU A 51 -7.53 11.27 7.13
C LEU A 51 -6.32 11.88 7.84
N GLU A 52 -5.41 11.04 8.32
CA GLU A 52 -4.17 11.52 8.95
C GLU A 52 -3.28 12.30 7.98
N LEU A 53 -3.33 11.98 6.71
CA LEU A 53 -2.61 12.71 5.66
C LEU A 53 -3.32 13.99 5.22
N GLY A 54 -4.48 14.28 5.80
CA GLY A 54 -5.24 15.48 5.48
C GLY A 54 -6.15 15.34 4.26
N LEU A 55 -6.37 14.13 3.78
CA LEU A 55 -7.37 13.90 2.74
C LEU A 55 -8.77 14.14 3.31
N VAL A 56 -9.64 14.73 2.51
CA VAL A 56 -11.03 15.03 2.87
C VAL A 56 -11.94 14.12 2.06
N TRP A 57 -12.65 13.25 2.75
CA TRP A 57 -13.50 12.24 2.09
C TRP A 57 -14.57 12.88 1.19
N GLU A 58 -15.20 13.92 1.69
CA GLU A 58 -16.31 14.60 1.01
C GLU A 58 -15.88 15.35 -0.25
N ASP A 59 -14.58 15.62 -0.41
CA ASP A 59 -14.04 16.32 -1.58
C ASP A 59 -13.67 15.39 -2.73
N GLN A 60 -13.80 14.07 -2.53
CA GLN A 60 -13.36 13.10 -3.53
C GLN A 60 -14.40 12.90 -4.61
N ASN A 61 -13.93 12.78 -5.86
CA ASN A 61 -14.81 12.64 -7.03
C ASN A 61 -14.55 11.37 -7.84
N TYR A 62 -13.39 10.77 -7.72
CA TYR A 62 -13.03 9.62 -8.53
C TYR A 62 -13.43 8.33 -7.84
N VAL A 63 -14.65 7.85 -8.16
CA VAL A 63 -15.21 6.63 -7.56
C VAL A 63 -14.50 5.41 -8.10
N ILE A 64 -14.15 4.49 -7.20
CA ILE A 64 -13.57 3.19 -7.56
C ILE A 64 -14.52 2.09 -7.11
N ASP A 65 -14.87 1.20 -8.05
CA ASP A 65 -15.62 -0.01 -7.76
C ASP A 65 -14.65 -1.13 -7.37
N LEU A 66 -14.86 -1.69 -6.21
CA LEU A 66 -14.01 -2.77 -5.69
C LEU A 66 -14.69 -4.13 -5.91
N GLY A 67 -13.87 -5.13 -6.19
CA GLY A 67 -14.32 -6.52 -6.30
C GLY A 67 -13.90 -7.36 -5.10
N GLY A 68 -14.17 -8.66 -5.18
CA GLY A 68 -13.75 -9.62 -4.17
C GLY A 68 -14.35 -9.34 -2.79
N VAL A 69 -13.54 -9.48 -1.76
CA VAL A 69 -13.99 -9.30 -0.37
C VAL A 69 -14.35 -7.85 -0.03
N LEU A 70 -13.92 -6.89 -0.86
CA LEU A 70 -14.23 -5.48 -0.67
C LEU A 70 -15.41 -4.99 -1.51
N LYS A 71 -16.09 -5.89 -2.22
CA LYS A 71 -17.23 -5.54 -3.04
C LYS A 71 -18.29 -4.80 -2.24
N GLY A 72 -18.74 -3.66 -2.74
CA GLY A 72 -19.73 -2.83 -2.06
C GLY A 72 -19.13 -1.84 -1.06
N THR A 73 -17.84 -1.89 -0.77
CA THR A 73 -17.16 -0.89 0.05
C THR A 73 -16.96 0.37 -0.79
N GLN A 74 -17.31 1.53 -0.24
CA GLN A 74 -17.07 2.81 -0.90
C GLN A 74 -15.57 3.09 -0.97
N ALA A 75 -15.11 3.55 -2.12
CA ALA A 75 -13.72 3.90 -2.33
C ALA A 75 -13.57 5.02 -3.34
N TYR A 76 -12.53 5.83 -3.16
CA TYR A 76 -12.14 6.87 -4.10
C TYR A 76 -10.68 6.70 -4.51
N GLY A 77 -10.38 7.00 -5.76
CA GLY A 77 -8.99 7.03 -6.22
C GLY A 77 -8.28 8.27 -5.70
N VAL A 78 -7.12 8.06 -5.09
CA VAL A 78 -6.24 9.14 -4.64
C VAL A 78 -4.81 8.83 -5.06
N VAL A 79 -4.03 9.86 -5.33
CA VAL A 79 -2.61 9.72 -5.66
C VAL A 79 -1.78 10.36 -4.56
N LEU A 80 -0.81 9.61 -4.04
CA LEU A 80 0.07 10.07 -2.98
C LEU A 80 1.53 9.86 -3.39
N GLU A 81 2.42 10.72 -2.90
CA GLU A 81 3.85 10.41 -2.93
C GLU A 81 4.14 9.31 -1.92
N ALA A 82 4.97 8.36 -2.32
CA ALA A 82 5.35 7.25 -1.46
C ALA A 82 6.86 7.03 -1.56
N GLN A 83 7.46 6.71 -0.42
CA GLN A 83 8.90 6.48 -0.34
C GLN A 83 9.17 5.17 0.40
N LEU A 84 9.96 4.32 -0.22
CA LEU A 84 10.45 3.07 0.36
C LEU A 84 11.89 3.25 0.78
N GLY A 85 12.16 3.18 2.10
CA GLY A 85 13.50 3.33 2.62
C GLY A 85 14.17 4.60 2.11
N ASP A 86 15.36 4.47 1.55
CA ASP A 86 16.13 5.57 1.00
C ASP A 86 15.91 5.83 -0.48
N SER A 87 14.98 5.10 -1.09
CA SER A 87 14.66 5.26 -2.52
C SER A 87 14.01 6.61 -2.78
N ALA A 88 14.14 7.11 -4.01
CA ALA A 88 13.47 8.34 -4.39
C ALA A 88 11.95 8.17 -4.28
N PRO A 89 11.21 9.21 -3.85
CA PRO A 89 9.75 9.15 -3.81
C PRO A 89 9.16 8.91 -5.20
N THR A 90 8.05 8.16 -5.24
CA THR A 90 7.29 7.95 -6.45
C THR A 90 5.80 8.18 -6.16
N HIS A 91 5.00 8.35 -7.21
CA HIS A 91 3.56 8.52 -7.05
C HIS A 91 2.87 7.16 -7.11
N LEU A 92 2.09 6.86 -6.09
CA LEU A 92 1.26 5.66 -6.07
C LEU A 92 -0.22 6.05 -6.04
N ALA A 93 -1.00 5.34 -6.83
CA ALA A 93 -2.45 5.49 -6.86
C ALA A 93 -3.07 4.48 -5.90
N PHE A 94 -3.95 4.95 -5.01
CA PHE A 94 -4.62 4.10 -4.03
C PHE A 94 -6.13 4.15 -4.23
N ALA A 95 -6.79 3.04 -3.96
CA ALA A 95 -8.20 3.05 -3.64
C ALA A 95 -8.32 3.37 -2.14
N TRP A 96 -8.77 4.58 -1.83
CA TRP A 96 -8.98 5.02 -0.45
C TRP A 96 -10.35 4.55 -0.02
N VAL A 97 -10.39 3.59 0.91
CA VAL A 97 -11.60 2.85 1.23
C VAL A 97 -12.24 3.34 2.52
N ASN A 98 -13.58 3.21 2.60
CA ASN A 98 -14.33 3.57 3.80
C ASN A 98 -14.31 2.44 4.83
N ARG A 99 -13.12 2.02 5.20
CA ARG A 99 -12.87 1.04 6.26
C ARG A 99 -11.61 1.43 7.02
N PRO A 100 -11.62 1.31 8.36
CA PRO A 100 -10.45 1.68 9.16
C PRO A 100 -9.33 0.64 9.07
N SER A 101 -8.13 1.06 9.45
CA SER A 101 -6.96 0.18 9.47
C SER A 101 -7.09 -1.00 10.44
N SER A 102 -8.02 -0.93 11.40
CA SER A 102 -8.35 -2.06 12.27
C SER A 102 -9.06 -3.21 11.53
N GLN A 103 -9.65 -2.93 10.37
CA GLN A 103 -10.38 -3.91 9.57
C GLN A 103 -9.66 -4.29 8.28
N ILE A 104 -8.84 -3.39 7.73
CA ILE A 104 -8.11 -3.64 6.51
C ILE A 104 -6.73 -3.00 6.60
N ARG A 105 -5.70 -3.70 6.15
CA ARG A 105 -4.35 -3.14 6.09
C ARG A 105 -4.10 -2.44 4.77
N THR A 106 -3.08 -1.59 4.72
CA THR A 106 -2.58 -1.02 3.47
C THR A 106 -2.06 -2.15 2.60
N LEU A 107 -2.52 -2.21 1.35
CA LEU A 107 -2.09 -3.20 0.37
C LEU A 107 -1.36 -2.51 -0.77
N LEU A 108 -0.28 -3.12 -1.23
CA LEU A 108 0.43 -2.71 -2.44
C LEU A 108 0.18 -3.77 -3.51
N GLY A 109 -0.55 -3.39 -4.55
CA GLY A 109 -1.07 -4.30 -5.55
C GLY A 109 -0.59 -4.02 -6.96
N GLN A 110 -1.24 -4.67 -7.93
CA GLN A 110 -0.85 -4.61 -9.34
C GLN A 110 -0.89 -3.19 -9.89
N VAL A 111 -1.97 -2.46 -9.61
CA VAL A 111 -2.09 -1.06 -9.99
C VAL A 111 -1.97 -0.21 -8.73
N ASN A 112 -0.87 0.51 -8.54
CA ASN A 112 0.22 0.60 -9.51
C ASN A 112 1.58 0.23 -8.90
N PHE A 113 1.59 -0.37 -7.69
CA PHE A 113 2.87 -0.67 -7.04
C PHE A 113 3.74 -1.59 -7.93
N PHE A 114 3.18 -2.68 -8.42
CA PHE A 114 3.92 -3.63 -9.25
C PHE A 114 4.19 -3.12 -10.67
N GLN A 115 3.67 -1.96 -11.02
CA GLN A 115 4.01 -1.26 -12.26
C GLN A 115 5.21 -0.33 -12.08
N GLU A 116 5.49 0.07 -10.83
CA GLU A 116 6.59 0.98 -10.50
C GLU A 116 7.81 0.26 -9.93
N TYR A 117 7.62 -0.98 -9.44
CA TYR A 117 8.67 -1.75 -8.79
C TYR A 117 8.65 -3.20 -9.24
N ASP A 118 9.85 -3.77 -9.35
CA ASP A 118 10.05 -5.22 -9.47
C ASP A 118 10.25 -5.80 -8.08
N VAL A 119 9.61 -6.93 -7.80
CA VAL A 119 9.70 -7.58 -6.49
C VAL A 119 10.13 -9.02 -6.67
N TYR A 120 11.09 -9.43 -5.87
CA TYR A 120 11.62 -10.79 -5.85
C TYR A 120 11.33 -11.41 -4.49
N PHE A 121 10.48 -12.44 -4.44
CA PHE A 121 10.11 -13.12 -3.21
C PHE A 121 10.94 -14.39 -3.05
N TYR A 122 11.62 -14.50 -1.93
CA TYR A 122 12.36 -15.70 -1.53
C TYR A 122 11.63 -16.31 -0.33
N GLY A 123 10.50 -16.95 -0.61
CA GLY A 123 9.58 -17.41 0.42
C GLY A 123 10.18 -18.41 1.41
N SER A 124 11.03 -19.33 0.92
CA SER A 124 11.70 -20.31 1.79
C SER A 124 12.69 -19.66 2.75
N GLU A 125 13.23 -18.51 2.39
CA GLU A 125 14.18 -17.76 3.21
C GLU A 125 13.51 -16.65 4.02
N GLN A 126 12.22 -16.43 3.80
CA GLN A 126 11.43 -15.38 4.47
C GLN A 126 12.01 -13.98 4.26
N VAL A 127 12.46 -13.71 3.03
CA VAL A 127 12.96 -12.40 2.61
C VAL A 127 12.39 -12.04 1.23
N PHE A 128 12.42 -10.76 0.90
CA PHE A 128 12.06 -10.26 -0.42
C PHE A 128 12.88 -9.02 -0.76
N GLU A 129 12.99 -8.74 -2.03
CA GLU A 129 13.74 -7.58 -2.52
C GLU A 129 12.84 -6.73 -3.40
N ILE A 130 12.97 -5.41 -3.27
CA ILE A 130 12.22 -4.45 -4.08
C ILE A 130 13.23 -3.58 -4.84
N LYS A 131 12.99 -3.45 -6.12
CA LYS A 131 13.83 -2.69 -7.04
C LYS A 131 12.95 -1.75 -7.85
N PRO A 132 13.29 -0.45 -7.96
CA PRO A 132 12.58 0.44 -8.88
C PRO A 132 12.64 -0.09 -10.30
N LYS A 133 11.58 0.11 -11.06
CA LYS A 133 11.54 -0.32 -12.48
C LYS A 133 12.67 0.34 -13.26
N SER A 134 13.14 -0.36 -14.27
CA SER A 134 14.07 0.21 -15.23
C SER A 134 13.34 1.21 -16.13
N THR A 135 13.94 2.36 -16.36
CA THR A 135 13.36 3.37 -17.24
C THR A 135 13.74 3.16 -18.71
#